data_8c231582fa116d3bf0c3bd2c91b33bdb
#
_entry.id   8c231582fa116d3bf0c3bd2c91b33bdb
#
_cell.length_a   1.000
_cell.length_b   1.000
_cell.length_c   1.000
_cell.angle_alpha   90.00
_cell.angle_beta   90.00
_cell.angle_gamma   90.00
#
_symmetry.space_group_name_H-M   'P 1'
#
loop_
_entity.id
_entity.type
_entity.pdbx_description
1 polymer ?
#
loop_
_entity_poly.entity_id
_entity_poly.type
_entity_poly.pdbx_seq_one_letter_code
_entity_poly.pdbx_strand_id
1 'polypeptide(L)'
;MTARKHLVSVAAAGLMAVAATATTTTAFADNFNLRIAAGHPAAPLATVNQLNKTLVPNVTKRVAAETDHTVRFIEGYGGTIANLFEVLESTQKGIVDIGAMCSCFEPTKLFVHNLNYFTPFISGDPKIMGPTTRQIHEEFDYFSTVFDQYAQTYVGGGAFDDYGLGTKFPWTKMEELKGVKIGAAGPNLPWLDFAGASKVQTNLNEVYNALQSGVYSGIVIFPAPYFGFKFGEVAKYYTTMGWGSVLAYPVTVNNKTWAKLPDDVKKIFLEEMQVYQTAVEDEGVEKYTSALENLKKQGVTVRDLGSEERGKMALAIEPWVNEKAAEYEAQGFPGKATFNRLMELAKENGATPVHEYTIK
;
A
#
# COMPACT_ATOMS: atom_id res chain seq x y z
N MET A 1 83.00 -28.98 62.71
CA MET A 1 82.39 -27.87 63.38
C MET A 1 81.78 -26.98 62.28
N THR A 2 80.52 -27.01 62.11
CA THR A 2 79.77 -26.68 60.89
C THR A 2 78.99 -25.40 61.09
N ALA A 3 79.24 -24.42 60.25
CA ALA A 3 78.48 -23.18 60.16
C ALA A 3 77.36 -23.24 59.08
N ARG A 4 76.09 -23.10 59.48
CA ARG A 4 74.94 -22.99 58.66
C ARG A 4 74.80 -21.57 58.04
N LYS A 5 74.72 -21.46 56.77
CA LYS A 5 74.33 -20.24 56.05
C LYS A 5 72.84 -20.26 55.75
N HIS A 6 72.09 -19.25 56.15
CA HIS A 6 70.72 -19.06 55.81
C HIS A 6 70.64 -18.31 54.47
N LEU A 7 69.96 -18.92 53.53
CA LEU A 7 69.50 -18.26 52.24
C LEU A 7 68.16 -17.60 52.51
N VAL A 8 68.09 -16.34 52.20
CA VAL A 8 66.84 -15.54 52.18
C VAL A 8 66.35 -15.53 50.69
N SER A 9 65.21 -16.14 50.42
CA SER A 9 64.59 -16.05 49.11
C SER A 9 63.73 -14.82 49.03
N VAL A 10 63.99 -13.92 48.10
CA VAL A 10 63.19 -12.80 47.72
C VAL A 10 62.25 -13.26 46.59
N ALA A 11 60.92 -13.32 46.83
CA ALA A 11 59.90 -13.57 45.85
C ALA A 11 59.55 -12.26 45.16
N ALA A 12 59.88 -12.14 43.89
CA ALA A 12 59.43 -11.02 43.01
C ALA A 12 58.06 -11.34 42.47
N ALA A 13 57.01 -10.66 42.93
CA ALA A 13 55.69 -10.73 42.37
C ALA A 13 55.61 -9.84 41.09
N GLY A 14 55.60 -10.52 39.90
CA GLY A 14 55.38 -9.82 38.64
C GLY A 14 53.86 -9.56 38.45
N LEU A 15 53.47 -8.30 38.48
CA LEU A 15 52.13 -7.87 38.01
C LEU A 15 52.12 -7.95 36.45
N MET A 16 51.40 -8.92 35.90
CA MET A 16 51.02 -8.87 34.48
C MET A 16 49.79 -7.94 34.34
N ALA A 17 50.02 -6.74 33.82
CA ALA A 17 48.94 -5.89 33.33
C ALA A 17 48.44 -6.43 32.02
N VAL A 18 47.25 -7.07 32.00
CA VAL A 18 46.52 -7.43 30.79
C VAL A 18 45.95 -6.13 30.22
N ALA A 19 46.59 -5.57 29.21
CA ALA A 19 46.02 -4.49 28.40
C ALA A 19 44.88 -5.09 27.54
N ALA A 20 43.64 -4.85 27.97
CA ALA A 20 42.47 -5.09 27.15
C ALA A 20 42.51 -4.12 25.94
N THR A 21 42.98 -4.55 24.80
CA THR A 21 42.83 -3.84 23.54
C THR A 21 41.36 -3.87 23.17
N ALA A 22 40.61 -2.80 23.48
CA ALA A 22 39.31 -2.55 22.90
C ALA A 22 39.53 -2.38 21.40
N THR A 23 39.20 -3.42 20.62
CA THR A 23 39.10 -3.31 19.18
C THR A 23 37.88 -2.43 18.90
N THR A 24 38.11 -1.12 18.72
CA THR A 24 37.12 -0.23 18.11
C THR A 24 36.93 -0.72 16.67
N THR A 25 35.86 -1.45 16.43
CA THR A 25 35.39 -1.65 15.07
C THR A 25 35.05 -0.28 14.52
N THR A 26 35.92 0.26 13.70
CA THR A 26 35.60 1.44 12.86
C THR A 26 34.46 1.00 11.96
N ALA A 27 33.25 1.47 12.25
CA ALA A 27 32.15 1.37 11.32
C ALA A 27 32.56 2.18 10.06
N PHE A 28 32.72 1.51 8.93
CA PHE A 28 32.99 2.20 7.68
C PHE A 28 31.73 2.92 7.25
N ALA A 29 31.87 4.18 6.85
CA ALA A 29 30.80 4.95 6.24
C ALA A 29 30.43 4.32 4.88
N ASP A 30 29.24 3.77 4.75
CA ASP A 30 28.76 3.20 3.50
C ASP A 30 27.87 4.17 2.74
N ASN A 31 27.97 4.15 1.41
CA ASN A 31 27.12 4.92 0.51
C ASN A 31 26.15 4.00 -0.23
N PHE A 32 24.88 4.09 0.03
CA PHE A 32 23.85 3.27 -0.59
C PHE A 32 23.17 4.03 -1.73
N ASN A 33 23.21 3.49 -2.94
CA ASN A 33 22.42 3.98 -4.07
C ASN A 33 21.25 3.01 -4.28
N LEU A 34 20.04 3.44 -3.97
CA LEU A 34 18.82 2.62 -3.99
C LEU A 34 17.91 3.08 -5.13
N ARG A 35 17.53 2.15 -5.99
CA ARG A 35 16.52 2.39 -7.04
C ARG A 35 15.14 2.12 -6.43
N ILE A 36 14.30 3.16 -6.37
CA ILE A 36 12.91 3.05 -5.96
C ILE A 36 12.01 3.24 -7.18
N ALA A 37 11.07 2.34 -7.40
CA ALA A 37 10.21 2.39 -8.56
C ALA A 37 8.74 2.14 -8.24
N ALA A 38 7.88 2.79 -9.01
CA ALA A 38 6.45 2.54 -9.07
C ALA A 38 5.97 2.60 -10.53
N GLY A 39 5.05 1.70 -10.90
CA GLY A 39 4.46 1.71 -12.23
C GLY A 39 3.51 2.89 -12.48
N HIS A 40 2.93 3.45 -11.42
CA HIS A 40 2.10 4.64 -11.48
C HIS A 40 2.93 5.93 -11.40
N PRO A 41 2.47 7.05 -11.99
CA PRO A 41 3.09 8.35 -11.83
C PRO A 41 2.86 8.91 -10.42
N ALA A 42 3.76 9.79 -9.96
CA ALA A 42 3.68 10.38 -8.64
C ALA A 42 2.39 11.19 -8.42
N ALA A 43 2.08 12.11 -9.33
CA ALA A 43 0.80 12.80 -9.31
C ALA A 43 -0.17 12.11 -10.31
N PRO A 44 -1.44 11.91 -9.97
CA PRO A 44 -2.22 12.41 -8.84
C PRO A 44 -2.36 11.45 -7.64
N LEU A 45 -1.64 10.32 -7.63
CA LEU A 45 -1.77 9.29 -6.61
C LEU A 45 -1.00 9.66 -5.33
N ALA A 46 -1.68 9.79 -4.20
CA ALA A 46 -1.05 10.09 -2.92
C ALA A 46 0.03 9.05 -2.55
N THR A 47 -0.26 7.76 -2.79
CA THR A 47 0.67 6.65 -2.52
C THR A 47 2.03 6.82 -3.18
N VAL A 48 2.09 7.27 -4.44
CA VAL A 48 3.35 7.47 -5.16
C VAL A 48 3.92 8.87 -4.90
N ASN A 49 3.05 9.88 -4.76
CA ASN A 49 3.46 11.24 -4.49
C ASN A 49 4.22 11.35 -3.16
N GLN A 50 3.77 10.64 -2.13
CA GLN A 50 4.41 10.66 -0.81
C GLN A 50 5.71 9.82 -0.74
N LEU A 51 5.95 8.88 -1.66
CA LEU A 51 7.29 8.30 -1.81
C LEU A 51 8.31 9.39 -2.14
N ASN A 52 7.97 10.25 -3.12
CA ASN A 52 8.83 11.35 -3.57
C ASN A 52 8.90 12.51 -2.56
N LYS A 53 7.78 12.89 -1.94
CA LYS A 53 7.73 14.07 -1.07
C LYS A 53 8.11 13.83 0.39
N THR A 54 7.93 12.60 0.86
CA THR A 54 8.09 12.26 2.28
C THR A 54 9.14 11.18 2.50
N LEU A 55 8.94 9.96 1.98
CA LEU A 55 9.83 8.84 2.30
C LEU A 55 11.27 9.09 1.85
N VAL A 56 11.46 9.37 0.56
CA VAL A 56 12.78 9.56 -0.04
C VAL A 56 13.56 10.71 0.61
N PRO A 57 13.03 11.94 0.72
CA PRO A 57 13.79 13.04 1.31
C PRO A 57 14.04 12.85 2.81
N ASN A 58 13.09 12.29 3.56
CA ASN A 58 13.25 12.08 4.99
C ASN A 58 14.31 11.02 5.29
N VAL A 59 14.25 9.85 4.66
CA VAL A 59 15.27 8.80 4.81
C VAL A 59 16.65 9.34 4.44
N THR A 60 16.76 10.03 3.29
CA THR A 60 18.05 10.63 2.86
C THR A 60 18.62 11.59 3.91
N LYS A 61 17.76 12.49 4.43
CA LYS A 61 18.16 13.50 5.42
C LYS A 61 18.53 12.87 6.74
N ARG A 62 17.69 11.95 7.25
CA ARG A 62 17.89 11.36 8.59
C ARG A 62 19.10 10.43 8.63
N VAL A 63 19.29 9.60 7.61
CA VAL A 63 20.46 8.72 7.55
C VAL A 63 21.75 9.53 7.56
N ALA A 64 21.83 10.61 6.77
CA ALA A 64 23.01 11.48 6.77
C ALA A 64 23.22 12.27 8.09
N ALA A 65 22.16 12.53 8.85
CA ALA A 65 22.24 13.29 10.10
C ALA A 65 22.44 12.42 11.36
N GLU A 66 21.96 11.19 11.34
CA GLU A 66 21.84 10.32 12.53
C GLU A 66 22.79 9.11 12.47
N THR A 67 23.47 8.87 11.33
CA THR A 67 24.40 7.74 11.13
C THR A 67 25.67 8.19 10.43
N ASP A 68 26.66 7.30 10.34
CA ASP A 68 27.86 7.51 9.51
C ASP A 68 27.64 7.17 8.02
N HIS A 69 26.41 6.78 7.65
CA HIS A 69 26.07 6.31 6.31
C HIS A 69 25.40 7.40 5.47
N THR A 70 25.33 7.16 4.15
CA THR A 70 24.53 7.98 3.23
C THR A 70 23.63 7.10 2.37
N VAL A 71 22.43 7.57 2.09
CA VAL A 71 21.49 6.93 1.16
C VAL A 71 21.13 7.92 0.07
N ARG A 72 21.25 7.50 -1.18
CA ARG A 72 20.78 8.23 -2.35
C ARG A 72 19.77 7.39 -3.10
N PHE A 73 18.62 7.97 -3.44
CA PHE A 73 17.61 7.30 -4.24
C PHE A 73 17.71 7.68 -5.72
N ILE A 74 17.47 6.69 -6.58
CA ILE A 74 17.24 6.84 -8.01
C ILE A 74 15.77 6.51 -8.22
N GLU A 75 14.97 7.56 -8.43
CA GLU A 75 13.51 7.47 -8.46
C GLU A 75 13.01 7.16 -9.88
N GLY A 76 12.20 6.13 -10.03
CA GLY A 76 11.60 5.69 -11.29
C GLY A 76 10.11 5.47 -11.18
N TYR A 77 9.34 6.56 -11.26
CA TYR A 77 7.88 6.51 -11.22
C TYR A 77 7.27 6.59 -12.62
N GLY A 78 5.99 6.19 -12.75
CA GLY A 78 5.29 6.21 -14.02
C GLY A 78 5.80 5.17 -15.03
N GLY A 79 6.38 4.10 -14.56
CA GLY A 79 6.88 3.02 -15.43
C GLY A 79 8.25 3.28 -16.06
N THR A 80 9.00 4.28 -15.60
CA THR A 80 10.33 4.63 -16.18
C THR A 80 11.41 3.59 -15.90
N ILE A 81 11.30 2.80 -14.82
CA ILE A 81 12.21 1.68 -14.51
C ILE A 81 11.45 0.35 -14.62
N ALA A 82 10.22 0.28 -14.09
CA ALA A 82 9.38 -0.90 -14.12
C ALA A 82 7.92 -0.49 -14.33
N ASN A 83 7.23 -1.09 -15.30
CA ASN A 83 5.84 -0.76 -15.59
C ASN A 83 4.88 -1.36 -14.55
N LEU A 84 3.57 -1.05 -14.66
CA LEU A 84 2.52 -1.44 -13.70
C LEU A 84 2.50 -2.93 -13.34
N PHE A 85 2.84 -3.80 -14.30
CA PHE A 85 2.77 -5.26 -14.19
C PHE A 85 4.15 -5.90 -13.95
N GLU A 86 5.19 -5.12 -13.74
CA GLU A 86 6.58 -5.61 -13.66
C GLU A 86 7.29 -5.22 -12.35
N VAL A 87 6.70 -4.38 -11.51
CA VAL A 87 7.36 -3.88 -10.30
C VAL A 87 7.72 -5.03 -9.35
N LEU A 88 6.82 -6.01 -9.16
CA LEU A 88 7.06 -7.16 -8.29
C LEU A 88 8.28 -7.98 -8.76
N GLU A 89 8.30 -8.37 -10.04
CA GLU A 89 9.39 -9.16 -10.61
C GLU A 89 10.68 -8.35 -10.76
N SER A 90 10.59 -7.06 -11.04
CA SER A 90 11.78 -6.19 -11.13
C SER A 90 12.44 -6.03 -9.77
N THR A 91 11.66 -5.95 -8.71
CA THR A 91 12.16 -5.94 -7.32
C THR A 91 12.74 -7.31 -6.95
N GLN A 92 12.06 -8.40 -7.30
CA GLN A 92 12.56 -9.78 -7.08
C GLN A 92 13.93 -10.00 -7.72
N LYS A 93 14.09 -9.54 -8.96
CA LYS A 93 15.34 -9.69 -9.72
C LYS A 93 16.44 -8.71 -9.29
N GLY A 94 16.15 -7.74 -8.44
CA GLY A 94 17.07 -6.69 -8.02
C GLY A 94 17.38 -5.66 -9.12
N ILE A 95 16.50 -5.54 -10.14
CA ILE A 95 16.52 -4.41 -11.10
C ILE A 95 16.08 -3.14 -10.37
N VAL A 96 15.13 -3.29 -9.45
CA VAL A 96 14.63 -2.29 -8.51
C VAL A 96 15.04 -2.73 -7.11
N ASP A 97 15.52 -1.84 -6.27
CA ASP A 97 15.87 -2.11 -4.88
C ASP A 97 14.64 -2.00 -3.96
N ILE A 98 13.76 -1.03 -4.24
CA ILE A 98 12.52 -0.77 -3.51
C ILE A 98 11.38 -0.66 -4.50
N GLY A 99 10.43 -1.59 -4.43
CA GLY A 99 9.23 -1.60 -5.27
C GLY A 99 8.01 -1.09 -4.53
N ALA A 100 7.24 -0.21 -5.17
CA ALA A 100 5.93 0.22 -4.70
C ALA A 100 4.89 -0.04 -5.80
N MET A 101 3.88 -0.85 -5.50
CA MET A 101 2.96 -1.37 -6.53
C MET A 101 1.54 -1.51 -6.02
N CYS A 102 0.54 -1.41 -6.92
CA CYS A 102 -0.81 -1.82 -6.57
C CYS A 102 -0.92 -3.35 -6.60
N SER A 103 -1.30 -3.96 -5.47
CA SER A 103 -1.63 -5.40 -5.40
C SER A 103 -2.78 -5.77 -6.35
N CYS A 104 -3.55 -4.78 -6.79
CA CYS A 104 -4.65 -4.94 -7.75
C CYS A 104 -4.20 -5.45 -9.13
N PHE A 105 -2.93 -5.26 -9.51
CA PHE A 105 -2.34 -5.79 -10.74
C PHE A 105 -1.66 -7.15 -10.55
N GLU A 106 -1.60 -7.64 -9.32
CA GLU A 106 -1.08 -8.97 -8.94
C GLU A 106 -2.14 -9.78 -8.17
N PRO A 107 -3.38 -9.91 -8.70
CA PRO A 107 -4.52 -10.40 -7.93
C PRO A 107 -4.36 -11.85 -7.43
N THR A 108 -3.54 -12.65 -8.10
CA THR A 108 -3.24 -14.02 -7.69
C THR A 108 -2.01 -14.08 -6.77
N LYS A 109 -0.93 -13.39 -7.12
CA LYS A 109 0.34 -13.43 -6.37
C LYS A 109 0.25 -12.69 -5.04
N LEU A 110 -0.47 -11.58 -5.01
CA LEU A 110 -0.70 -10.75 -3.82
C LEU A 110 -2.16 -10.79 -3.40
N PHE A 111 -2.78 -11.96 -3.49
CA PHE A 111 -4.20 -12.18 -3.19
C PHE A 111 -4.58 -11.61 -1.82
N VAL A 112 -3.80 -11.90 -0.78
CA VAL A 112 -4.07 -11.45 0.59
C VAL A 112 -4.02 -9.93 0.73
N HIS A 113 -3.17 -9.23 -0.01
CA HIS A 113 -3.07 -7.76 -0.02
C HIS A 113 -4.24 -7.06 -0.73
N ASN A 114 -5.19 -7.82 -1.28
CA ASN A 114 -6.43 -7.29 -1.84
C ASN A 114 -7.62 -7.37 -0.86
N LEU A 115 -7.39 -7.59 0.42
CA LEU A 115 -8.39 -7.78 1.48
C LEU A 115 -9.49 -6.70 1.46
N ASN A 116 -9.12 -5.41 1.40
CA ASN A 116 -10.10 -4.33 1.42
C ASN A 116 -10.95 -4.26 0.13
N TYR A 117 -10.46 -4.75 -1.00
CA TYR A 117 -11.29 -4.91 -2.20
C TYR A 117 -12.38 -5.96 -1.99
N PHE A 118 -12.12 -6.98 -1.17
CA PHE A 118 -13.05 -8.05 -0.87
C PHE A 118 -14.08 -7.67 0.20
N THR A 119 -13.89 -6.53 0.87
CA THR A 119 -14.75 -6.03 1.95
C THR A 119 -15.18 -4.58 1.71
N PRO A 120 -15.87 -4.27 0.59
CA PRO A 120 -16.29 -2.90 0.31
C PRO A 120 -17.30 -2.39 1.34
N PHE A 121 -17.58 -1.08 1.34
CA PHE A 121 -18.56 -0.41 2.19
C PHE A 121 -18.27 -0.37 3.71
N ILE A 122 -17.02 -0.66 4.12
CA ILE A 122 -16.63 -0.52 5.54
C ILE A 122 -16.40 0.95 5.88
N SER A 123 -15.49 1.62 5.20
CA SER A 123 -15.24 3.06 5.34
C SER A 123 -14.53 3.61 4.09
N GLY A 124 -14.94 4.81 3.66
CA GLY A 124 -14.25 5.57 2.61
C GLY A 124 -13.08 6.40 3.13
N ASP A 125 -12.85 6.45 4.44
CA ASP A 125 -11.80 7.26 5.05
C ASP A 125 -10.47 6.49 5.11
N PRO A 126 -9.42 6.92 4.38
CA PRO A 126 -8.12 6.29 4.45
C PRO A 126 -7.47 6.40 5.85
N LYS A 127 -7.84 7.41 6.65
CA LYS A 127 -7.37 7.55 8.05
C LYS A 127 -7.97 6.51 9.00
N ILE A 128 -9.05 5.88 8.59
CA ILE A 128 -9.65 4.74 9.30
C ILE A 128 -9.11 3.44 8.72
N MET A 129 -9.23 3.25 7.40
CA MET A 129 -8.91 1.97 6.78
C MET A 129 -7.40 1.70 6.67
N GLY A 130 -6.57 2.74 6.55
CA GLY A 130 -5.12 2.61 6.55
C GLY A 130 -4.61 1.97 7.85
N PRO A 131 -4.80 2.61 9.03
CA PRO A 131 -4.41 2.04 10.33
C PRO A 131 -5.07 0.68 10.60
N THR A 132 -6.36 0.53 10.30
CA THR A 132 -7.08 -0.74 10.48
C THR A 132 -6.40 -1.89 9.74
N THR A 133 -6.08 -1.68 8.46
CA THR A 133 -5.49 -2.75 7.65
C THR A 133 -4.04 -3.01 8.03
N ARG A 134 -3.29 -1.98 8.47
CA ARG A 134 -1.94 -2.19 9.02
C ARG A 134 -1.96 -3.06 10.28
N GLN A 135 -2.91 -2.83 11.20
CA GLN A 135 -3.10 -3.68 12.38
C GLN A 135 -3.39 -5.14 11.99
N ILE A 136 -4.21 -5.37 10.95
CA ILE A 136 -4.41 -6.71 10.40
C ILE A 136 -3.11 -7.30 9.87
N HIS A 137 -2.28 -6.53 9.17
CA HIS A 137 -0.99 -7.00 8.67
C HIS A 137 0.02 -7.31 9.80
N GLU A 138 -0.11 -6.65 10.96
CA GLU A 138 0.70 -6.91 12.15
C GLU A 138 0.20 -8.15 12.93
N GLU A 139 -1.14 -8.33 13.04
CA GLU A 139 -1.75 -9.47 13.73
C GLU A 139 -1.62 -10.79 12.93
N PHE A 140 -1.53 -10.73 11.61
CA PHE A 140 -1.44 -11.88 10.72
C PHE A 140 -0.18 -11.81 9.85
N ASP A 141 0.84 -12.54 10.22
CA ASP A 141 2.19 -12.52 9.62
C ASP A 141 2.23 -12.88 8.12
N TYR A 142 1.25 -13.60 7.61
CA TYR A 142 1.19 -13.99 6.21
C TYR A 142 1.07 -12.81 5.25
N PHE A 143 0.59 -11.64 5.70
CA PHE A 143 0.64 -10.42 4.88
C PHE A 143 2.07 -9.96 4.58
N SER A 144 2.99 -10.20 5.50
CA SER A 144 4.42 -9.91 5.29
C SER A 144 5.13 -11.07 4.61
N THR A 145 4.90 -12.31 5.07
CA THR A 145 5.63 -13.49 4.60
C THR A 145 5.25 -13.92 3.18
N VAL A 146 4.10 -13.49 2.65
CA VAL A 146 3.76 -13.73 1.24
C VAL A 146 4.81 -13.18 0.26
N PHE A 147 5.57 -12.16 0.66
CA PHE A 147 6.64 -11.59 -0.17
C PHE A 147 7.95 -12.40 -0.15
N ASP A 148 8.12 -13.35 0.78
CA ASP A 148 9.33 -14.19 0.86
C ASP A 148 9.54 -15.00 -0.43
N GLN A 149 8.45 -15.53 -1.02
CA GLN A 149 8.49 -16.24 -2.30
C GLN A 149 8.97 -15.38 -3.47
N TYR A 150 8.91 -14.05 -3.31
CA TYR A 150 9.41 -13.07 -4.28
C TYR A 150 10.75 -12.45 -3.85
N ALA A 151 11.43 -13.01 -2.84
CA ALA A 151 12.68 -12.51 -2.30
C ALA A 151 12.61 -11.02 -1.93
N GLN A 152 11.50 -10.59 -1.30
CA GLN A 152 11.26 -9.23 -0.88
C GLN A 152 10.84 -9.16 0.59
N THR A 153 11.25 -8.10 1.26
CA THR A 153 10.80 -7.74 2.60
C THR A 153 9.71 -6.68 2.48
N TYR A 154 8.54 -6.97 3.04
CA TYR A 154 7.46 -5.98 3.18
C TYR A 154 7.83 -4.97 4.26
N VAL A 155 7.73 -3.68 3.95
CA VAL A 155 8.10 -2.59 4.87
C VAL A 155 6.94 -1.65 5.19
N GLY A 156 5.82 -1.79 4.51
CA GLY A 156 4.61 -1.00 4.71
C GLY A 156 3.80 -0.84 3.44
N GLY A 157 2.82 0.06 3.47
CA GLY A 157 1.96 0.29 2.30
C GLY A 157 1.08 1.52 2.46
N GLY A 158 0.56 2.02 1.34
CA GLY A 158 -0.34 3.16 1.27
C GLY A 158 -1.79 2.77 0.96
N ALA A 159 -2.72 3.55 1.50
CA ALA A 159 -4.14 3.40 1.20
C ALA A 159 -4.57 4.34 0.07
N PHE A 160 -5.50 3.87 -0.76
CA PHE A 160 -6.24 4.69 -1.70
C PHE A 160 -7.46 5.30 -1.01
N ASP A 161 -8.00 6.38 -1.63
CA ASP A 161 -9.24 7.03 -1.17
C ASP A 161 -10.47 6.17 -1.49
N ASP A 162 -11.68 6.71 -1.15
CA ASP A 162 -12.96 6.09 -1.45
C ASP A 162 -13.22 5.98 -2.95
N TYR A 163 -13.50 4.77 -3.41
CA TYR A 163 -13.82 4.49 -4.80
C TYR A 163 -15.20 4.98 -5.19
N GLY A 164 -15.29 5.54 -6.40
CA GLY A 164 -16.50 6.00 -7.03
C GLY A 164 -16.64 5.52 -8.46
N LEU A 165 -17.67 6.02 -9.15
CA LEU A 165 -17.99 5.65 -10.52
C LEU A 165 -18.15 6.89 -11.39
N GLY A 166 -17.25 7.06 -12.36
CA GLY A 166 -17.39 8.04 -13.43
C GLY A 166 -18.15 7.45 -14.62
N THR A 167 -19.08 8.22 -15.24
CA THR A 167 -19.86 7.76 -16.38
C THR A 167 -20.03 8.84 -17.44
N LYS A 168 -20.29 8.43 -18.67
CA LYS A 168 -20.62 9.34 -19.80
C LYS A 168 -22.08 9.78 -19.79
N PHE A 169 -22.94 9.16 -19.01
CA PHE A 169 -24.38 9.35 -18.96
C PHE A 169 -24.84 9.48 -17.50
N PRO A 170 -25.97 10.18 -17.26
CA PRO A 170 -26.57 10.24 -15.93
C PRO A 170 -27.26 8.91 -15.61
N TRP A 171 -27.24 8.53 -14.34
CA TRP A 171 -27.96 7.37 -13.79
C TRP A 171 -28.29 7.64 -12.32
N THR A 172 -29.25 6.94 -11.76
CA THR A 172 -29.70 7.16 -10.37
C THR A 172 -29.84 5.86 -9.58
N LYS A 173 -30.14 4.76 -10.23
CA LYS A 173 -30.31 3.44 -9.62
C LYS A 173 -29.36 2.44 -10.24
N MET A 174 -28.91 1.47 -9.43
CA MET A 174 -27.96 0.45 -9.87
C MET A 174 -28.45 -0.34 -11.09
N GLU A 175 -29.76 -0.57 -11.20
CA GLU A 175 -30.34 -1.32 -12.30
C GLU A 175 -30.13 -0.65 -13.66
N GLU A 176 -29.95 0.67 -13.71
CA GLU A 176 -29.67 1.44 -14.93
C GLU A 176 -28.26 1.14 -15.50
N LEU A 177 -27.38 0.53 -14.71
CA LEU A 177 -26.04 0.09 -15.13
C LEU A 177 -26.05 -1.30 -15.79
N LYS A 178 -27.19 -1.99 -15.78
CA LYS A 178 -27.31 -3.35 -16.35
C LYS A 178 -26.87 -3.39 -17.81
N GLY A 179 -25.86 -4.21 -18.11
CA GLY A 179 -25.31 -4.38 -19.46
C GLY A 179 -24.40 -3.25 -19.94
N VAL A 180 -24.27 -2.16 -19.16
CA VAL A 180 -23.36 -1.06 -19.50
C VAL A 180 -21.90 -1.52 -19.34
N LYS A 181 -21.07 -1.27 -20.34
CA LYS A 181 -19.64 -1.54 -20.24
C LYS A 181 -18.96 -0.53 -19.34
N ILE A 182 -18.33 -1.00 -18.26
CA ILE A 182 -17.63 -0.18 -17.27
C ILE A 182 -16.23 -0.74 -17.06
N GLY A 183 -15.24 0.15 -17.13
CA GLY A 183 -13.84 -0.16 -16.85
C GLY A 183 -13.59 -0.27 -15.33
N ALA A 184 -12.76 -1.22 -14.95
CA ALA A 184 -12.27 -1.37 -13.58
C ALA A 184 -10.92 -2.11 -13.60
N ALA A 185 -10.19 -2.16 -12.48
CA ALA A 185 -8.87 -2.78 -12.42
C ALA A 185 -8.80 -3.89 -11.37
N GLY A 186 -8.46 -5.10 -11.81
CA GLY A 186 -8.18 -6.22 -10.90
C GLY A 186 -9.35 -6.58 -9.98
N PRO A 187 -9.14 -6.61 -8.66
CA PRO A 187 -10.10 -7.15 -7.70
C PRO A 187 -11.35 -6.29 -7.47
N ASN A 188 -11.45 -5.07 -8.02
CA ASN A 188 -12.70 -4.29 -7.97
C ASN A 188 -13.64 -4.55 -9.18
N LEU A 189 -13.22 -5.35 -10.16
CA LEU A 189 -14.10 -5.79 -11.26
C LEU A 189 -15.38 -6.48 -10.78
N PRO A 190 -15.35 -7.39 -9.79
CA PRO A 190 -16.55 -8.06 -9.29
C PRO A 190 -17.59 -7.11 -8.67
N TRP A 191 -17.22 -5.90 -8.21
CA TRP A 191 -18.19 -4.93 -7.71
C TRP A 191 -19.24 -4.56 -8.75
N LEU A 192 -18.89 -4.63 -10.04
CA LEU A 192 -19.77 -4.34 -11.16
C LEU A 192 -20.80 -5.44 -11.42
N ASP A 193 -20.54 -6.68 -11.00
CA ASP A 193 -21.47 -7.80 -11.15
C ASP A 193 -22.77 -7.54 -10.39
N PHE A 194 -22.68 -6.88 -9.22
CA PHE A 194 -23.82 -6.55 -8.36
C PHE A 194 -24.70 -5.42 -8.93
N ALA A 195 -24.19 -4.67 -9.91
CA ALA A 195 -24.95 -3.71 -10.72
C ALA A 195 -25.42 -4.32 -12.05
N GLY A 196 -25.09 -5.58 -12.32
CA GLY A 196 -25.33 -6.23 -13.62
C GLY A 196 -24.60 -5.57 -14.80
N ALA A 197 -23.55 -4.80 -14.54
CA ALA A 197 -22.77 -4.12 -15.57
C ALA A 197 -21.81 -5.09 -16.28
N SER A 198 -21.45 -4.77 -17.52
CA SER A 198 -20.45 -5.50 -18.27
C SER A 198 -19.06 -4.96 -17.92
N LYS A 199 -18.26 -5.74 -17.21
CA LYS A 199 -16.93 -5.33 -16.72
C LYS A 199 -15.85 -5.43 -17.79
N VAL A 200 -14.97 -4.43 -17.84
CA VAL A 200 -13.81 -4.38 -18.74
C VAL A 200 -12.56 -4.12 -17.92
N GLN A 201 -11.59 -5.05 -17.99
CA GLN A 201 -10.28 -4.83 -17.34
C GLN A 201 -9.56 -3.66 -18.02
N THR A 202 -9.06 -2.72 -17.22
CA THR A 202 -8.32 -1.56 -17.72
C THR A 202 -7.26 -1.09 -16.70
N ASN A 203 -6.48 -0.09 -17.07
CA ASN A 203 -5.53 0.60 -16.21
C ASN A 203 -5.56 2.12 -16.50
N LEU A 204 -5.02 2.95 -15.59
CA LEU A 204 -5.13 4.41 -15.68
C LEU A 204 -4.58 5.02 -16.98
N ASN A 205 -3.59 4.40 -17.62
CA ASN A 205 -2.98 4.92 -18.84
C ASN A 205 -3.93 4.80 -20.07
N GLU A 206 -4.90 3.88 -20.03
CA GLU A 206 -5.82 3.59 -21.13
C GLU A 206 -7.18 4.28 -20.99
N VAL A 207 -7.58 4.64 -19.74
CA VAL A 207 -8.95 5.07 -19.42
C VAL A 207 -9.42 6.24 -20.27
N TYR A 208 -8.62 7.31 -20.44
CA TYR A 208 -9.05 8.49 -21.19
C TYR A 208 -9.42 8.13 -22.62
N ASN A 209 -8.55 7.43 -23.32
CA ASN A 209 -8.77 7.03 -24.72
C ASN A 209 -9.92 6.03 -24.84
N ALA A 210 -10.04 5.10 -23.91
CA ALA A 210 -11.11 4.09 -23.92
C ALA A 210 -12.50 4.71 -23.67
N LEU A 211 -12.60 5.68 -22.74
CA LEU A 211 -13.81 6.48 -22.55
C LEU A 211 -14.12 7.31 -23.79
N GLN A 212 -13.12 8.01 -24.33
CA GLN A 212 -13.31 8.88 -25.50
C GLN A 212 -13.81 8.09 -26.71
N SER A 213 -13.21 6.95 -27.02
CA SER A 213 -13.58 6.08 -28.15
C SER A 213 -14.81 5.21 -27.90
N GLY A 214 -15.31 5.13 -26.64
CA GLY A 214 -16.51 4.36 -26.31
C GLY A 214 -16.27 2.86 -26.16
N VAL A 215 -15.03 2.43 -25.87
CA VAL A 215 -14.73 1.03 -25.50
C VAL A 215 -15.56 0.64 -24.27
N TYR A 216 -15.70 1.58 -23.32
CA TYR A 216 -16.64 1.51 -22.21
C TYR A 216 -17.20 2.92 -21.89
N SER A 217 -18.29 2.95 -21.11
CA SER A 217 -19.05 4.18 -20.84
C SER A 217 -18.90 4.67 -19.40
N GLY A 218 -18.11 3.99 -18.58
CA GLY A 218 -17.82 4.37 -17.21
C GLY A 218 -16.54 3.74 -16.70
N ILE A 219 -16.06 4.24 -15.58
CA ILE A 219 -14.81 3.78 -14.90
C ILE A 219 -14.98 3.79 -13.39
N VAL A 220 -14.61 2.69 -12.76
CA VAL A 220 -14.47 2.59 -11.28
C VAL A 220 -13.11 3.17 -10.90
N ILE A 221 -13.09 4.29 -10.20
CA ILE A 221 -11.88 4.95 -9.71
C ILE A 221 -12.23 6.01 -8.66
N PHE A 222 -11.33 6.31 -7.76
CA PHE A 222 -11.47 7.41 -6.80
C PHE A 222 -11.27 8.80 -7.44
N PRO A 223 -11.74 9.91 -6.81
CA PRO A 223 -11.82 11.23 -7.44
C PRO A 223 -10.49 11.83 -7.87
N ALA A 224 -9.43 11.63 -7.10
CA ALA A 224 -8.15 12.28 -7.35
C ALA A 224 -7.55 11.93 -8.73
N PRO A 225 -7.37 10.66 -9.12
CA PRO A 225 -6.96 10.32 -10.48
C PRO A 225 -8.03 10.65 -11.53
N TYR A 226 -9.34 10.56 -11.21
CA TYR A 226 -10.39 10.98 -12.14
C TYR A 226 -10.22 12.42 -12.59
N PHE A 227 -9.91 13.31 -11.65
CA PHE A 227 -9.59 14.71 -11.92
C PHE A 227 -8.22 14.85 -12.59
N GLY A 228 -7.17 14.24 -12.04
CA GLY A 228 -5.79 14.43 -12.47
C GLY A 228 -5.50 13.93 -13.87
N PHE A 229 -6.13 12.83 -14.29
CA PHE A 229 -6.06 12.30 -15.65
C PHE A 229 -7.14 12.89 -16.58
N LYS A 230 -7.89 13.91 -16.13
CA LYS A 230 -8.88 14.63 -16.92
C LYS A 230 -10.04 13.79 -17.46
N PHE A 231 -10.39 12.68 -16.77
CA PHE A 231 -11.48 11.80 -17.23
C PHE A 231 -12.82 12.53 -17.27
N GLY A 232 -13.00 13.58 -16.46
CA GLY A 232 -14.16 14.47 -16.52
C GLY A 232 -14.36 15.22 -17.84
N GLU A 233 -13.36 15.28 -18.73
CA GLU A 233 -13.54 15.83 -20.09
C GLU A 233 -14.37 14.92 -20.99
N VAL A 234 -14.22 13.60 -20.82
CA VAL A 234 -14.81 12.56 -21.65
C VAL A 234 -15.96 11.79 -20.97
N ALA A 235 -16.10 11.92 -19.64
CA ALA A 235 -17.20 11.35 -18.85
C ALA A 235 -17.65 12.40 -17.82
N LYS A 236 -18.84 12.97 -18.03
CA LYS A 236 -19.32 14.19 -17.34
C LYS A 236 -20.05 13.93 -16.03
N TYR A 237 -20.18 12.69 -15.60
CA TYR A 237 -20.90 12.33 -14.38
C TYR A 237 -19.98 11.54 -13.46
N TYR A 238 -19.94 11.91 -12.18
CA TYR A 238 -19.20 11.18 -11.16
C TYR A 238 -20.10 10.93 -9.96
N THR A 239 -20.21 9.66 -9.56
CA THR A 239 -20.99 9.24 -8.39
C THR A 239 -20.05 8.76 -7.30
N THR A 240 -20.14 9.36 -6.09
CA THR A 240 -19.48 8.82 -4.90
C THR A 240 -20.26 7.58 -4.46
N MET A 241 -19.59 6.43 -4.57
CA MET A 241 -20.22 5.13 -4.34
C MET A 241 -20.13 4.70 -2.86
N GLY A 242 -19.06 5.13 -2.17
CA GLY A 242 -18.76 4.66 -0.83
C GLY A 242 -18.27 3.21 -0.80
N TRP A 243 -17.66 2.73 -1.88
CA TRP A 243 -17.09 1.38 -1.92
C TRP A 243 -15.98 1.18 -0.91
N GLY A 244 -15.30 2.25 -0.52
CA GLY A 244 -14.35 2.24 0.56
C GLY A 244 -12.93 2.60 0.14
N SER A 245 -12.15 2.95 1.15
CA SER A 245 -10.70 3.12 1.07
C SER A 245 -10.02 1.76 1.14
N VAL A 246 -8.95 1.60 0.37
CA VAL A 246 -8.27 0.30 0.19
C VAL A 246 -6.77 0.46 0.42
N LEU A 247 -6.22 -0.20 1.45
CA LEU A 247 -4.76 -0.34 1.61
C LEU A 247 -4.27 -1.46 0.68
N ALA A 248 -3.88 -1.10 -0.53
CA ALA A 248 -3.47 -2.03 -1.56
C ALA A 248 -2.22 -1.57 -2.33
N TYR A 249 -1.40 -0.72 -1.72
CA TYR A 249 -0.16 -0.24 -2.34
C TYR A 249 1.04 -0.63 -1.48
N PRO A 250 1.41 -1.94 -1.40
CA PRO A 250 2.58 -2.40 -0.67
C PRO A 250 3.87 -1.75 -1.19
N VAL A 251 4.76 -1.47 -0.23
CA VAL A 251 6.15 -1.08 -0.46
C VAL A 251 7.03 -2.20 0.04
N THR A 252 7.91 -2.68 -0.80
CA THR A 252 8.79 -3.81 -0.53
C THR A 252 10.24 -3.49 -0.88
N VAL A 253 11.17 -4.15 -0.23
CA VAL A 253 12.61 -4.04 -0.49
C VAL A 253 13.14 -5.40 -0.91
N ASN A 254 13.97 -5.45 -1.96
CA ASN A 254 14.68 -6.68 -2.33
C ASN A 254 15.49 -7.22 -1.15
N ASN A 255 15.38 -8.52 -0.82
CA ASN A 255 16.00 -9.13 0.36
C ASN A 255 17.53 -8.97 0.37
N LYS A 256 18.19 -9.01 -0.79
CA LYS A 256 19.65 -8.81 -0.87
C LYS A 256 20.04 -7.37 -0.59
N THR A 257 19.21 -6.42 -1.00
CA THR A 257 19.39 -4.99 -0.68
C THR A 257 19.14 -4.77 0.80
N TRP A 258 18.00 -5.28 1.34
CA TRP A 258 17.64 -5.14 2.75
C TRP A 258 18.71 -5.72 3.68
N ALA A 259 19.27 -6.90 3.36
CA ALA A 259 20.32 -7.53 4.13
C ALA A 259 21.64 -6.74 4.18
N LYS A 260 21.91 -5.88 3.19
CA LYS A 260 23.11 -5.03 3.15
C LYS A 260 22.98 -3.74 3.95
N LEU A 261 21.75 -3.29 4.23
CA LEU A 261 21.54 -2.08 5.00
C LEU A 261 21.90 -2.31 6.47
N PRO A 262 22.64 -1.40 7.11
CA PRO A 262 22.88 -1.42 8.56
C PRO A 262 21.57 -1.30 9.35
N ASP A 263 21.56 -1.75 10.60
CA ASP A 263 20.33 -1.79 11.39
C ASP A 263 19.82 -0.41 11.77
N ASP A 264 20.70 0.58 11.95
CA ASP A 264 20.32 1.98 12.13
C ASP A 264 19.65 2.59 10.90
N VAL A 265 20.16 2.29 9.69
CA VAL A 265 19.54 2.70 8.43
C VAL A 265 18.18 2.03 8.25
N LYS A 266 18.07 0.72 8.52
CA LYS A 266 16.78 -0.01 8.49
C LYS A 266 15.77 0.60 9.45
N LYS A 267 16.20 0.92 10.68
CA LYS A 267 15.36 1.55 11.69
C LYS A 267 14.79 2.88 11.21
N ILE A 268 15.66 3.77 10.69
CA ILE A 268 15.24 5.06 10.12
C ILE A 268 14.25 4.84 8.99
N PHE A 269 14.53 3.88 8.09
CA PHE A 269 13.65 3.58 6.96
C PHE A 269 12.25 3.16 7.42
N LEU A 270 12.15 2.28 8.42
CA LEU A 270 10.87 1.81 8.97
C LEU A 270 10.12 2.92 9.72
N GLU A 271 10.81 3.77 10.45
CA GLU A 271 10.21 4.94 11.09
C GLU A 271 9.64 5.93 10.05
N GLU A 272 10.40 6.21 8.99
CA GLU A 272 9.94 7.09 7.92
C GLU A 272 8.85 6.44 7.06
N MET A 273 8.76 5.11 7.02
CA MET A 273 7.64 4.42 6.41
C MET A 273 6.32 4.69 7.16
N GLN A 274 6.34 4.80 8.48
CA GLN A 274 5.17 5.19 9.27
C GLN A 274 4.74 6.64 8.97
N VAL A 275 5.72 7.55 8.87
CA VAL A 275 5.48 8.95 8.47
C VAL A 275 4.88 9.02 7.05
N TYR A 276 5.43 8.23 6.12
CA TYR A 276 4.91 8.11 4.75
C TYR A 276 3.46 7.65 4.75
N GLN A 277 3.11 6.62 5.50
CA GLN A 277 1.76 6.06 5.55
C GLN A 277 0.75 7.10 6.03
N THR A 278 1.07 7.83 7.10
CA THR A 278 0.24 8.93 7.60
C THR A 278 0.11 10.05 6.57
N ALA A 279 1.19 10.42 5.89
CA ALA A 279 1.17 11.45 4.86
C ALA A 279 0.33 11.04 3.64
N VAL A 280 0.30 9.75 3.29
CA VAL A 280 -0.58 9.20 2.23
C VAL A 280 -2.05 9.36 2.62
N GLU A 281 -2.39 9.03 3.87
CA GLU A 281 -3.77 9.14 4.38
C GLU A 281 -4.24 10.60 4.43
N ASP A 282 -3.39 11.51 4.92
CA ASP A 282 -3.67 12.96 4.97
C ASP A 282 -3.89 13.53 3.57
N GLU A 283 -2.96 13.26 2.65
CA GLU A 283 -3.06 13.70 1.25
C GLU A 283 -4.26 13.05 0.54
N GLY A 284 -4.60 11.80 0.86
CA GLY A 284 -5.76 11.09 0.34
C GLY A 284 -7.05 11.84 0.63
N VAL A 285 -7.29 12.19 1.90
CA VAL A 285 -8.47 12.97 2.32
C VAL A 285 -8.51 14.35 1.66
N GLU A 286 -7.37 15.05 1.62
CA GLU A 286 -7.29 16.37 0.97
C GLU A 286 -7.60 16.28 -0.54
N LYS A 287 -6.97 15.33 -1.23
CA LYS A 287 -7.16 15.13 -2.67
C LYS A 287 -8.58 14.67 -3.01
N TYR A 288 -9.19 13.81 -2.20
CA TYR A 288 -10.57 13.40 -2.38
C TYR A 288 -11.50 14.61 -2.42
N THR A 289 -11.43 15.45 -1.39
CA THR A 289 -12.29 16.63 -1.26
C THR A 289 -12.02 17.63 -2.37
N SER A 290 -10.77 18.00 -2.59
CA SER A 290 -10.38 19.01 -3.59
C SER A 290 -10.67 18.53 -5.02
N ALA A 291 -10.53 17.25 -5.32
CA ALA A 291 -10.86 16.70 -6.63
C ALA A 291 -12.35 16.78 -6.92
N LEU A 292 -13.22 16.41 -5.98
CA LEU A 292 -14.68 16.54 -6.14
C LEU A 292 -15.12 17.99 -6.41
N GLU A 293 -14.53 18.96 -5.67
CA GLU A 293 -14.80 20.38 -5.89
C GLU A 293 -14.33 20.85 -7.28
N ASN A 294 -13.13 20.45 -7.68
CA ASN A 294 -12.56 20.84 -8.97
C ASN A 294 -13.31 20.19 -10.14
N LEU A 295 -13.78 18.95 -10.00
CA LEU A 295 -14.64 18.30 -10.98
C LEU A 295 -15.94 19.09 -11.19
N LYS A 296 -16.60 19.55 -10.10
CA LYS A 296 -17.78 20.43 -10.19
C LYS A 296 -17.46 21.72 -10.92
N LYS A 297 -16.32 22.37 -10.63
CA LYS A 297 -15.88 23.60 -11.33
C LYS A 297 -15.62 23.37 -12.81
N GLN A 298 -15.24 22.15 -13.22
CA GLN A 298 -15.05 21.75 -14.62
C GLN A 298 -16.35 21.31 -15.31
N GLY A 299 -17.51 21.44 -14.65
CA GLY A 299 -18.81 21.09 -15.21
C GLY A 299 -19.12 19.58 -15.19
N VAL A 300 -18.42 18.82 -14.35
CA VAL A 300 -18.77 17.42 -14.05
C VAL A 300 -19.93 17.44 -13.05
N THR A 301 -20.98 16.70 -13.33
CA THR A 301 -22.09 16.48 -12.39
C THR A 301 -21.62 15.46 -11.34
N VAL A 302 -21.38 15.93 -10.13
CA VAL A 302 -20.98 15.09 -8.99
C VAL A 302 -22.21 14.84 -8.13
N ARG A 303 -22.52 13.57 -7.85
CA ARG A 303 -23.61 13.18 -6.97
C ARG A 303 -23.17 12.11 -5.99
N ASP A 304 -23.96 11.93 -4.94
CA ASP A 304 -23.85 10.81 -4.00
C ASP A 304 -24.84 9.70 -4.40
N LEU A 305 -24.41 8.43 -4.27
CA LEU A 305 -25.29 7.28 -4.57
C LEU A 305 -26.52 7.23 -3.65
N GLY A 306 -26.33 7.67 -2.39
CA GLY A 306 -27.36 7.60 -1.36
C GLY A 306 -27.31 6.30 -0.56
N SER A 307 -27.79 6.38 0.68
CA SER A 307 -27.69 5.28 1.65
C SER A 307 -28.53 4.07 1.27
N GLU A 308 -29.68 4.26 0.64
CA GLU A 308 -30.57 3.17 0.24
C GLU A 308 -29.90 2.27 -0.82
N GLU A 309 -29.39 2.85 -1.89
CA GLU A 309 -28.72 2.09 -2.96
C GLU A 309 -27.41 1.45 -2.48
N ARG A 310 -26.65 2.16 -1.62
CA ARG A 310 -25.47 1.57 -0.97
C ARG A 310 -25.82 0.36 -0.12
N GLY A 311 -26.89 0.47 0.69
CA GLY A 311 -27.35 -0.63 1.54
C GLY A 311 -27.78 -1.86 0.72
N LYS A 312 -28.52 -1.65 -0.36
CA LYS A 312 -28.90 -2.74 -1.30
C LYS A 312 -27.67 -3.43 -1.87
N MET A 313 -26.68 -2.65 -2.31
CA MET A 313 -25.46 -3.19 -2.92
C MET A 313 -24.59 -3.91 -1.88
N ALA A 314 -24.40 -3.35 -0.69
CA ALA A 314 -23.63 -3.97 0.38
C ALA A 314 -24.21 -5.31 0.80
N LEU A 315 -25.55 -5.40 0.92
CA LEU A 315 -26.25 -6.66 1.21
C LEU A 315 -26.10 -7.68 0.07
N ALA A 316 -26.18 -7.25 -1.17
CA ALA A 316 -26.04 -8.14 -2.34
C ALA A 316 -24.61 -8.70 -2.47
N ILE A 317 -23.60 -7.95 -2.00
CA ILE A 317 -22.17 -8.35 -2.04
C ILE A 317 -21.81 -9.37 -0.94
N GLU A 318 -22.55 -9.45 0.17
CA GLU A 318 -22.21 -10.29 1.33
C GLU A 318 -21.88 -11.76 0.98
N PRO A 319 -22.61 -12.46 0.09
CA PRO A 319 -22.23 -13.82 -0.31
C PRO A 319 -20.84 -13.91 -0.94
N TRP A 320 -20.46 -12.91 -1.73
CA TRP A 320 -19.14 -12.85 -2.34
C TRP A 320 -18.04 -12.54 -1.31
N VAL A 321 -18.31 -11.70 -0.30
CA VAL A 321 -17.37 -11.48 0.82
C VAL A 321 -17.08 -12.80 1.53
N ASN A 322 -18.13 -13.61 1.78
CA ASN A 322 -18.00 -14.95 2.37
C ASN A 322 -17.21 -15.92 1.46
N GLU A 323 -17.45 -15.87 0.14
CA GLU A 323 -16.66 -16.65 -0.83
C GLU A 323 -15.17 -16.28 -0.74
N LYS A 324 -14.84 -14.98 -0.62
CA LYS A 324 -13.44 -14.54 -0.48
C LYS A 324 -12.80 -14.97 0.84
N ALA A 325 -13.54 -14.94 1.94
CA ALA A 325 -13.05 -15.50 3.20
C ALA A 325 -12.78 -17.01 3.09
N ALA A 326 -13.67 -17.76 2.43
CA ALA A 326 -13.46 -19.19 2.16
C ALA A 326 -12.27 -19.45 1.19
N GLU A 327 -12.03 -18.55 0.24
CA GLU A 327 -10.87 -18.63 -0.66
C GLU A 327 -9.55 -18.44 0.09
N TYR A 328 -9.51 -17.55 1.12
CA TYR A 328 -8.37 -17.46 2.04
C TYR A 328 -8.11 -18.80 2.74
N GLU A 329 -9.18 -19.42 3.31
CA GLU A 329 -9.06 -20.73 3.96
C GLU A 329 -8.54 -21.81 3.00
N ALA A 330 -9.02 -21.82 1.76
CA ALA A 330 -8.58 -22.76 0.74
C ALA A 330 -7.11 -22.61 0.35
N GLN A 331 -6.55 -21.40 0.54
CA GLN A 331 -5.12 -21.12 0.34
C GLN A 331 -4.28 -21.32 1.62
N GLY A 332 -4.90 -21.73 2.72
CA GLY A 332 -4.22 -22.01 4.00
C GLY A 332 -4.10 -20.79 4.92
N PHE A 333 -4.79 -19.68 4.62
CA PHE A 333 -4.84 -18.49 5.47
C PHE A 333 -6.10 -18.51 6.35
N PRO A 334 -6.11 -17.95 7.58
CA PRO A 334 -7.25 -17.95 8.47
C PRO A 334 -8.30 -16.89 8.02
N GLY A 335 -9.00 -17.17 6.91
CA GLY A 335 -9.87 -16.22 6.23
C GLY A 335 -10.99 -15.69 7.12
N LYS A 336 -11.77 -16.59 7.75
CA LYS A 336 -12.85 -16.20 8.67
C LYS A 336 -12.34 -15.31 9.82
N ALA A 337 -11.21 -15.67 10.42
CA ALA A 337 -10.62 -14.88 11.51
C ALA A 337 -10.18 -13.49 11.01
N THR A 338 -9.50 -13.43 9.85
CA THR A 338 -9.02 -12.17 9.27
C THR A 338 -10.15 -11.20 8.92
N PHE A 339 -11.19 -11.69 8.24
CA PHE A 339 -12.30 -10.83 7.82
C PHE A 339 -13.13 -10.35 9.03
N ASN A 340 -13.40 -11.20 10.02
CA ASN A 340 -14.06 -10.78 11.25
C ASN A 340 -13.22 -9.75 12.02
N ARG A 341 -11.91 -10.00 12.15
CA ARG A 341 -11.00 -9.08 12.85
C ARG A 341 -10.90 -7.73 12.14
N LEU A 342 -10.90 -7.72 10.80
CA LEU A 342 -10.96 -6.47 10.04
C LEU A 342 -12.21 -5.65 10.36
N MET A 343 -13.38 -6.29 10.45
CA MET A 343 -14.64 -5.62 10.79
C MET A 343 -14.63 -5.06 12.22
N GLU A 344 -14.07 -5.80 13.17
CA GLU A 344 -13.90 -5.37 14.56
C GLU A 344 -12.98 -4.16 14.66
N LEU A 345 -11.75 -4.27 14.11
CA LEU A 345 -10.77 -3.19 14.12
C LEU A 345 -11.26 -1.94 13.40
N ALA A 346 -11.98 -2.09 12.30
CA ALA A 346 -12.54 -0.95 11.60
C ALA A 346 -13.50 -0.16 12.49
N LYS A 347 -14.38 -0.85 13.26
CA LYS A 347 -15.28 -0.21 14.22
C LYS A 347 -14.50 0.42 15.40
N GLU A 348 -13.51 -0.30 15.94
CA GLU A 348 -12.63 0.22 16.99
C GLU A 348 -11.94 1.53 16.56
N ASN A 349 -11.55 1.63 15.27
CA ASN A 349 -10.95 2.80 14.66
C ASN A 349 -11.96 3.85 14.15
N GLY A 350 -13.26 3.67 14.44
CA GLY A 350 -14.31 4.66 14.17
C GLY A 350 -15.06 4.50 12.85
N ALA A 351 -14.91 3.37 12.14
CA ALA A 351 -15.74 3.10 10.98
C ALA A 351 -17.22 2.92 11.34
N THR A 352 -18.08 3.41 10.47
CA THR A 352 -19.52 3.10 10.49
C THR A 352 -19.86 2.39 9.18
N PRO A 353 -19.72 1.05 9.12
CA PRO A 353 -20.00 0.29 7.91
C PRO A 353 -21.43 0.47 7.42
N VAL A 354 -21.61 0.53 6.11
CA VAL A 354 -22.95 0.54 5.50
C VAL A 354 -23.71 -0.75 5.82
N HIS A 355 -22.98 -1.86 5.91
CA HIS A 355 -23.49 -3.18 6.27
C HIS A 355 -22.40 -3.95 7.04
N GLU A 356 -22.80 -4.62 8.11
CA GLU A 356 -21.91 -5.50 8.87
C GLU A 356 -21.96 -6.90 8.26
N TYR A 357 -20.90 -7.25 7.55
CA TYR A 357 -20.80 -8.58 6.95
C TYR A 357 -20.73 -9.68 8.01
N THR A 358 -21.55 -10.70 7.85
CA THR A 358 -21.50 -11.91 8.69
C THR A 358 -20.65 -12.96 7.98
N ILE A 359 -19.45 -13.22 8.49
CA ILE A 359 -18.54 -14.21 7.92
C ILE A 359 -18.84 -15.59 8.51
N LYS A 360 -19.23 -16.53 7.63
CA LYS A 360 -19.75 -17.87 8.00
C LYS A 360 -18.66 -18.92 8.14
#